data_a1746b09fde689ba9526b6ed5d4eb0b9
#
_entry.id   a1746b09fde689ba9526b6ed5d4eb0b9
#
_cell.length_a   1.000
_cell.length_b   1.000
_cell.length_c   1.000
_cell.angle_alpha   90.00
_cell.angle_beta   90.00
_cell.angle_gamma   90.00
#
_symmetry.space_group_name_H-M   'P 1'
#
loop_
_entity.id
_entity.type
_entity.pdbx_description
1 polymer ?
#
loop_
_entity_poly.entity_id
_entity_poly.type
_entity_poly.pdbx_seq_one_letter_code
_entity_poly.pdbx_strand_id
1 'polypeptide(L)'
;MTCTFFGHKNTPDKIISVLKNSLIYLIKQKGVNLFYVGNHGNFDYIVYKTLKDISKEYSIAYRVVLAYLPEKQQDYNYLDFFDTILPPGIESVPKRFAINFRNNYMLNNSDIVVTYITQSISSHAAKFKEKAVKKKKEVIELSDISKHKMDV
;
A
#
# COMPACT_ATOMS: atom_id res chain seq x y z
N MET A 1 1.29 -13.66 7.67
CA MET A 1 1.65 -12.23 7.88
C MET A 1 0.98 -11.34 6.87
N THR A 2 0.65 -10.14 7.28
CA THR A 2 -0.05 -9.15 6.45
C THR A 2 0.82 -7.92 6.24
N CYS A 3 0.81 -7.39 5.02
CA CYS A 3 1.59 -6.22 4.62
C CYS A 3 0.68 -5.14 4.07
N THR A 4 1.01 -3.87 4.35
CA THR A 4 0.34 -2.73 3.76
C THR A 4 1.35 -1.72 3.22
N PHE A 5 0.85 -0.68 2.56
CA PHE A 5 1.66 0.21 1.74
C PHE A 5 1.26 1.66 1.93
N PHE A 6 2.23 2.57 2.03
CA PHE A 6 2.01 4.01 2.02
C PHE A 6 3.08 4.69 1.16
N GLY A 7 2.66 5.47 0.17
CA GLY A 7 3.57 6.17 -0.73
C GLY A 7 2.96 7.42 -1.34
N HIS A 8 3.78 8.18 -2.05
CA HIS A 8 3.36 9.44 -2.64
C HIS A 8 2.44 9.26 -3.84
N LYS A 9 1.50 10.19 -4.02
CA LYS A 9 0.61 10.21 -5.18
C LYS A 9 1.37 10.30 -6.50
N ASN A 10 2.51 10.97 -6.51
CA ASN A 10 3.33 11.21 -7.71
C ASN A 10 4.49 10.23 -7.82
N THR A 11 4.37 9.04 -7.28
CA THR A 11 5.43 8.03 -7.34
C THR A 11 5.73 7.66 -8.78
N PRO A 12 7.02 7.69 -9.20
CA PRO A 12 7.39 7.34 -10.57
C PRO A 12 7.36 5.83 -10.81
N ASP A 13 7.13 5.44 -12.08
CA ASP A 13 7.04 4.04 -12.47
C ASP A 13 8.38 3.29 -12.32
N LYS A 14 9.50 4.00 -12.19
CA LYS A 14 10.82 3.37 -12.00
C LYS A 14 10.93 2.50 -10.77
N ILE A 15 10.00 2.65 -9.80
CA ILE A 15 10.02 1.83 -8.58
C ILE A 15 9.47 0.43 -8.77
N ILE A 16 8.86 0.12 -9.91
CA ILE A 16 8.15 -1.14 -10.13
C ILE A 16 9.06 -2.35 -9.89
N SER A 17 10.29 -2.33 -10.41
CA SER A 17 11.21 -3.46 -10.23
C SER A 17 11.64 -3.66 -8.78
N VAL A 18 11.94 -2.57 -8.07
CA VAL A 18 12.30 -2.59 -6.66
C VAL A 18 11.13 -3.09 -5.82
N LEU A 19 9.93 -2.60 -6.11
CA LEU A 19 8.71 -3.03 -5.44
C LEU A 19 8.48 -4.53 -5.65
N LYS A 20 8.54 -5.00 -6.90
CA LYS A 20 8.32 -6.41 -7.22
C LYS A 20 9.30 -7.31 -6.50
N ASN A 21 10.59 -6.96 -6.51
CA ASN A 21 11.62 -7.73 -5.81
C ASN A 21 11.38 -7.76 -4.30
N SER A 22 10.98 -6.63 -3.72
CA SER A 22 10.67 -6.54 -2.29
C SER A 22 9.46 -7.40 -1.91
N LEU A 23 8.42 -7.41 -2.74
CA LEU A 23 7.23 -8.23 -2.50
C LEU A 23 7.54 -9.72 -2.58
N ILE A 24 8.34 -10.14 -3.56
CA ILE A 24 8.75 -11.54 -3.69
C ILE A 24 9.57 -11.96 -2.46
N TYR A 25 10.48 -11.10 -2.00
CA TYR A 25 11.23 -11.33 -0.77
C TYR A 25 10.30 -11.53 0.44
N LEU A 26 9.30 -10.65 0.59
CA LEU A 26 8.35 -10.75 1.69
C LEU A 26 7.54 -12.04 1.65
N ILE A 27 7.14 -12.46 0.45
CA ILE A 27 6.39 -13.70 0.26
C ILE A 27 7.26 -14.92 0.61
N LYS A 28 8.46 -14.99 0.06
CA LYS A 28 9.33 -16.16 0.21
C LYS A 28 10.02 -16.24 1.56
N GLN A 29 10.51 -15.11 2.09
CA GLN A 29 11.35 -15.10 3.29
C GLN A 29 10.59 -14.76 4.55
N LYS A 30 9.52 -13.99 4.47
CA LYS A 30 8.73 -13.57 5.64
C LYS A 30 7.37 -14.24 5.73
N GLY A 31 6.96 -14.98 4.70
CA GLY A 31 5.67 -15.66 4.71
C GLY A 31 4.47 -14.73 4.61
N VAL A 32 4.63 -13.56 4.00
CA VAL A 32 3.51 -12.65 3.77
C VAL A 32 2.56 -13.26 2.74
N ASN A 33 1.29 -13.38 3.10
CA ASN A 33 0.28 -13.99 2.23
C ASN A 33 -0.97 -13.13 2.03
N LEU A 34 -1.03 -11.97 2.69
CA LEU A 34 -2.13 -11.03 2.55
C LEU A 34 -1.58 -9.61 2.46
N PHE A 35 -2.07 -8.85 1.47
CA PHE A 35 -1.65 -7.49 1.21
C PHE A 35 -2.84 -6.55 1.19
N TYR A 36 -2.74 -5.41 1.88
CA TYR A 36 -3.73 -4.34 1.86
C TYR A 36 -3.16 -3.11 1.17
N VAL A 37 -3.86 -2.57 0.19
CA VAL A 37 -3.46 -1.36 -0.54
C VAL A 37 -4.64 -0.40 -0.63
N GLY A 38 -4.36 0.91 -0.65
CA GLY A 38 -5.38 1.91 -0.89
C GLY A 38 -5.65 2.11 -2.39
N ASN A 39 -6.40 3.15 -2.71
CA ASN A 39 -6.77 3.45 -4.10
C ASN A 39 -6.60 4.92 -4.45
N HIS A 40 -5.61 5.58 -3.86
CA HIS A 40 -5.37 7.01 -4.08
C HIS A 40 -3.93 7.26 -4.55
N GLY A 41 -3.80 7.70 -5.81
CA GLY A 41 -2.53 8.10 -6.38
C GLY A 41 -1.77 6.98 -7.09
N ASN A 42 -0.64 7.36 -7.69
CA ASN A 42 0.11 6.46 -8.56
C ASN A 42 0.82 5.33 -7.78
N PHE A 43 1.25 5.59 -6.54
CA PHE A 43 1.86 4.54 -5.74
C PHE A 43 0.88 3.37 -5.52
N ASP A 44 -0.35 3.67 -5.11
CA ASP A 44 -1.38 2.65 -4.90
C ASP A 44 -1.69 1.90 -6.19
N TYR A 45 -1.76 2.62 -7.31
CA TYR A 45 -1.98 2.03 -8.63
C TYR A 45 -0.85 1.03 -9.00
N ILE A 46 0.40 1.45 -8.83
CA ILE A 46 1.57 0.60 -9.11
C ILE A 46 1.54 -0.65 -8.23
N VAL A 47 1.26 -0.49 -6.93
CA VAL A 47 1.19 -1.61 -5.99
C VAL A 47 0.10 -2.60 -6.40
N TYR A 48 -1.10 -2.10 -6.70
CA TYR A 48 -2.21 -2.95 -7.11
C TYR A 48 -1.87 -3.76 -8.36
N LYS A 49 -1.34 -3.11 -9.38
CA LYS A 49 -0.96 -3.80 -10.64
C LYS A 49 0.12 -4.84 -10.40
N THR A 50 1.09 -4.52 -9.56
CA THR A 50 2.19 -5.45 -9.23
C THR A 50 1.67 -6.65 -8.45
N LEU A 51 0.78 -6.44 -7.48
CA LEU A 51 0.17 -7.54 -6.70
C LEU A 51 -0.66 -8.45 -7.60
N LYS A 52 -1.44 -7.86 -8.49
CA LYS A 52 -2.24 -8.62 -9.44
C LYS A 52 -1.36 -9.52 -10.32
N ASP A 53 -0.25 -8.99 -10.78
CA ASP A 53 0.72 -9.72 -11.59
C ASP A 53 1.38 -10.86 -10.79
N ILE A 54 1.87 -10.56 -9.58
CA ILE A 54 2.53 -11.54 -8.72
C ILE A 54 1.58 -12.66 -8.30
N SER A 55 0.29 -12.35 -8.12
CA SER A 55 -0.72 -13.35 -7.71
C SER A 55 -0.90 -14.47 -8.73
N LYS A 56 -0.44 -14.28 -9.96
CA LYS A 56 -0.47 -15.32 -10.99
C LYS A 56 0.55 -16.43 -10.73
N GLU A 57 1.63 -16.12 -10.02
CA GLU A 57 2.73 -17.05 -9.75
C GLU A 57 2.80 -17.49 -8.29
N TYR A 58 2.32 -16.66 -7.36
CA TYR A 58 2.42 -16.89 -5.92
C TYR A 58 1.03 -16.96 -5.30
N SER A 59 0.88 -17.87 -4.34
CA SER A 59 -0.40 -18.05 -3.62
C SER A 59 -0.56 -16.96 -2.56
N ILE A 60 -1.04 -15.80 -2.97
CA ILE A 60 -1.27 -14.64 -2.10
C ILE A 60 -2.68 -14.10 -2.30
N ALA A 61 -3.19 -13.42 -1.27
CA ALA A 61 -4.40 -12.64 -1.35
C ALA A 61 -4.04 -11.15 -1.25
N TYR A 62 -4.80 -10.32 -1.92
CA TYR A 62 -4.67 -8.87 -1.82
C TYR A 62 -6.04 -8.23 -1.85
N ARG A 63 -6.17 -7.09 -1.15
CA ARG A 63 -7.43 -6.35 -1.09
C ARG A 63 -7.15 -4.87 -1.21
N VAL A 64 -7.92 -4.21 -2.05
CA VAL A 64 -7.93 -2.75 -2.14
C VAL A 64 -8.92 -2.25 -1.10
N VAL A 65 -8.42 -1.54 -0.10
CA VAL A 65 -9.24 -1.03 1.00
C VAL A 65 -9.75 0.35 0.62
N LEU A 66 -11.05 0.46 0.45
CA LEU A 66 -11.68 1.71 0.00
C LEU A 66 -11.99 2.61 1.18
N ALA A 67 -11.87 3.92 0.97
CA ALA A 67 -12.26 4.93 1.97
C ALA A 67 -13.77 5.23 1.90
N TYR A 68 -14.36 5.09 0.71
CA TYR A 68 -15.79 5.31 0.48
C TYR A 68 -16.19 4.62 -0.82
N LEU A 69 -17.50 4.39 -0.98
CA LEU A 69 -18.02 3.80 -2.22
C LEU A 69 -17.85 4.80 -3.37
N PRO A 70 -17.52 4.32 -4.58
CA PRO A 70 -17.38 5.19 -5.74
C PRO A 70 -18.72 5.82 -6.11
N GLU A 71 -18.73 7.15 -6.26
CA GLU A 71 -19.91 7.88 -6.75
C GLU A 71 -20.06 7.73 -8.27
N LYS A 72 -18.92 7.54 -8.97
CA LYS A 72 -18.87 7.37 -10.41
C LYS A 72 -17.99 6.18 -10.76
N GLN A 73 -18.48 5.34 -11.66
CA GLN A 73 -17.74 4.16 -12.13
C GLN A 73 -16.36 4.51 -12.73
N GLN A 74 -16.21 5.74 -13.21
CA GLN A 74 -14.95 6.23 -13.82
C GLN A 74 -13.79 6.34 -12.83
N ASP A 75 -14.08 6.50 -11.54
CA ASP A 75 -13.05 6.69 -10.51
C ASP A 75 -12.27 5.41 -10.22
N TYR A 76 -12.72 4.27 -10.71
CA TYR A 76 -12.17 2.96 -10.36
C TYR A 76 -11.96 2.06 -11.58
N ASN A 77 -11.67 2.65 -12.75
CA ASN A 77 -11.59 1.92 -14.02
C ASN A 77 -10.54 0.80 -14.03
N TYR A 78 -9.50 0.90 -13.20
CA TYR A 78 -8.45 -0.11 -13.16
C TYR A 78 -8.70 -1.19 -12.10
N LEU A 79 -9.69 -0.99 -11.22
CA LEU A 79 -9.95 -1.91 -10.11
C LEU A 79 -10.96 -2.98 -10.51
N ASP A 80 -10.67 -4.23 -10.12
CA ASP A 80 -11.67 -5.28 -10.10
C ASP A 80 -12.45 -5.16 -8.78
N PHE A 81 -13.76 -5.06 -8.87
CA PHE A 81 -14.63 -4.90 -7.69
C PHE A 81 -14.42 -6.03 -6.67
N PHE A 82 -14.14 -7.25 -7.14
CA PHE A 82 -13.91 -8.40 -6.26
C PHE A 82 -12.65 -8.27 -5.41
N ASP A 83 -11.72 -7.40 -5.79
CA ASP A 83 -10.50 -7.15 -5.04
C ASP A 83 -10.68 -6.11 -3.92
N THR A 84 -11.86 -5.52 -3.78
CA THR A 84 -12.10 -4.40 -2.88
C THR A 84 -12.79 -4.80 -1.59
N ILE A 85 -12.48 -4.09 -0.52
CA ILE A 85 -13.19 -4.18 0.77
C ILE A 85 -13.39 -2.79 1.36
N LEU A 86 -14.38 -2.67 2.24
CA LEU A 86 -14.59 -1.46 3.05
C LEU A 86 -14.26 -1.80 4.52
N PRO A 87 -13.51 -0.93 5.21
CA PRO A 87 -13.26 -1.16 6.64
C PRO A 87 -14.55 -1.16 7.43
N PRO A 88 -14.70 -2.07 8.42
CA PRO A 88 -15.87 -2.06 9.29
C PRO A 88 -16.03 -0.69 9.98
N GLY A 89 -17.25 -0.15 9.95
CA GLY A 89 -17.55 1.13 10.57
C GLY A 89 -17.29 2.36 9.71
N ILE A 90 -16.78 2.19 8.48
CA ILE A 90 -16.47 3.31 7.59
C ILE A 90 -17.71 4.14 7.25
N GLU A 91 -18.88 3.53 7.24
CA GLU A 91 -20.15 4.19 6.91
C GLU A 91 -20.53 5.25 7.95
N SER A 92 -20.01 5.16 9.17
CA SER A 92 -20.26 6.14 10.25
C SER A 92 -19.24 7.28 10.26
N VAL A 93 -18.22 7.21 9.39
CA VAL A 93 -17.12 8.18 9.38
C VAL A 93 -17.43 9.31 8.40
N PRO A 94 -17.35 10.58 8.82
CA PRO A 94 -17.49 11.71 7.89
C PRO A 94 -16.48 11.60 6.74
N LYS A 95 -16.90 11.95 5.53
CA LYS A 95 -16.08 11.80 4.32
C LYS A 95 -14.68 12.41 4.45
N ARG A 96 -14.57 13.55 5.14
CA ARG A 96 -13.27 14.25 5.35
C ARG A 96 -12.28 13.43 6.18
N PHE A 97 -12.74 12.45 6.97
CA PHE A 97 -11.90 11.60 7.79
C PHE A 97 -11.78 10.17 7.25
N ALA A 98 -12.42 9.87 6.13
CA ALA A 98 -12.52 8.51 5.62
C ALA A 98 -11.17 7.93 5.19
N ILE A 99 -10.32 8.76 4.57
CA ILE A 99 -8.99 8.31 4.12
C ILE A 99 -8.11 7.96 5.33
N ASN A 100 -8.11 8.80 6.37
CA ASN A 100 -7.38 8.51 7.60
C ASN A 100 -7.88 7.24 8.27
N PHE A 101 -9.20 7.06 8.33
CA PHE A 101 -9.81 5.87 8.91
C PHE A 101 -9.37 4.61 8.15
N ARG A 102 -9.44 4.65 6.81
CA ARG A 102 -8.99 3.56 5.95
C ARG A 102 -7.51 3.24 6.16
N ASN A 103 -6.65 4.27 6.20
CA ASN A 103 -5.22 4.09 6.39
C ASN A 103 -4.90 3.51 7.76
N ASN A 104 -5.60 3.94 8.82
CA ASN A 104 -5.44 3.35 10.15
C ASN A 104 -5.88 1.89 10.19
N TYR A 105 -6.95 1.55 9.47
CA TYR A 105 -7.38 0.16 9.34
C TYR A 105 -6.29 -0.70 8.71
N MET A 106 -5.71 -0.25 7.61
CA MET A 106 -4.63 -0.97 6.94
C MET A 106 -3.42 -1.14 7.86
N LEU A 107 -3.02 -0.07 8.54
CA LEU A 107 -1.86 -0.10 9.44
C LEU A 107 -2.10 -1.03 10.62
N ASN A 108 -3.25 -0.93 11.27
CA ASN A 108 -3.55 -1.72 12.47
C ASN A 108 -3.71 -3.21 12.18
N ASN A 109 -4.05 -3.58 10.95
CA ASN A 109 -4.25 -4.96 10.54
C ASN A 109 -3.05 -5.55 9.78
N SER A 110 -1.90 -4.88 9.83
CA SER A 110 -0.71 -5.33 9.12
C SER A 110 0.49 -5.46 10.06
N ASP A 111 1.38 -6.39 9.73
CA ASP A 111 2.62 -6.64 10.46
C ASP A 111 3.78 -5.88 9.86
N ILE A 112 3.78 -5.73 8.54
CA ILE A 112 4.85 -5.12 7.75
C ILE A 112 4.27 -3.97 6.94
N VAL A 113 5.04 -2.88 6.83
CA VAL A 113 4.65 -1.68 6.09
C VAL A 113 5.72 -1.37 5.06
N VAL A 114 5.32 -1.32 3.79
CA VAL A 114 6.19 -0.92 2.68
C VAL A 114 5.88 0.52 2.32
N THR A 115 6.90 1.36 2.27
CA THR A 115 6.73 2.80 2.01
C THR A 115 7.59 3.26 0.85
N TYR A 116 7.17 4.37 0.23
CA TYR A 116 7.99 5.11 -0.73
C TYR A 116 7.90 6.59 -0.41
N ILE A 117 8.86 7.08 0.37
CA ILE A 117 8.92 8.46 0.85
C ILE A 117 10.24 9.06 0.41
N THR A 118 10.21 9.99 -0.54
CA THR A 118 11.43 10.62 -1.09
C THR A 118 11.66 12.02 -0.59
N GLN A 119 10.65 12.64 0.02
CA GLN A 119 10.73 14.01 0.49
C GLN A 119 10.50 14.08 2.00
N SER A 120 11.26 14.93 2.66
CA SER A 120 11.13 15.17 4.10
C SER A 120 9.90 15.99 4.47
N ILE A 121 9.10 16.40 3.49
CA ILE A 121 7.88 17.18 3.70
C ILE A 121 6.79 16.31 4.28
N SER A 122 6.06 16.82 5.27
CA SER A 122 4.97 16.09 5.88
C SER A 122 3.87 15.81 4.86
N SER A 123 3.71 14.54 4.51
CA SER A 123 2.65 14.04 3.65
C SER A 123 1.84 13.02 4.44
N HIS A 124 0.68 12.61 3.92
CA HIS A 124 -0.10 11.53 4.53
C HIS A 124 0.73 10.25 4.64
N ALA A 125 1.46 9.91 3.57
CA ALA A 125 2.30 8.73 3.56
C ALA A 125 3.40 8.79 4.63
N ALA A 126 4.07 9.95 4.77
CA ALA A 126 5.11 10.13 5.79
C ALA A 126 4.55 10.00 7.21
N LYS A 127 3.35 10.53 7.46
CA LYS A 127 2.69 10.39 8.76
C LYS A 127 2.42 8.94 9.12
N PHE A 128 1.95 8.14 8.16
CA PHE A 128 1.65 6.73 8.41
C PHE A 128 2.91 5.89 8.55
N LYS A 129 3.98 6.23 7.84
CA LYS A 129 5.31 5.64 8.09
C LYS A 129 5.76 5.89 9.52
N GLU A 130 5.64 7.13 9.99
CA GLU A 130 6.00 7.51 11.37
C GLU A 130 5.16 6.73 12.39
N LYS A 131 3.85 6.62 12.16
CA LYS A 131 2.97 5.80 13.01
C LYS A 131 3.38 4.34 13.04
N ALA A 132 3.78 3.78 11.88
CA ALA A 132 4.23 2.40 11.79
C ALA A 132 5.47 2.17 12.65
N VAL A 133 6.44 3.08 12.59
CA VAL A 133 7.65 3.01 13.41
C VAL A 133 7.30 3.08 14.90
N LYS A 134 6.43 4.00 15.30
CA LYS A 134 5.98 4.13 16.69
C LYS A 134 5.28 2.87 17.20
N LYS A 135 4.54 2.19 16.33
CA LYS A 135 3.84 0.93 16.66
C LYS A 135 4.75 -0.29 16.56
N LYS A 136 6.03 -0.09 16.31
CA LYS A 136 7.05 -1.16 16.18
C LYS A 136 6.73 -2.16 15.08
N LYS A 137 6.09 -1.70 14.00
CA LYS A 137 5.91 -2.49 12.79
C LYS A 137 7.22 -2.56 12.02
N GLU A 138 7.46 -3.64 11.29
CA GLU A 138 8.59 -3.70 10.36
C GLU A 138 8.30 -2.79 9.17
N VAL A 139 9.22 -1.85 8.88
CA VAL A 139 9.05 -0.88 7.79
C VAL A 139 10.14 -1.08 6.75
N ILE A 140 9.74 -1.20 5.48
CA ILE A 140 10.64 -1.30 4.34
C ILE A 140 10.45 -0.05 3.50
N GLU A 141 11.47 0.82 3.46
CA GLU A 141 11.45 2.03 2.66
C GLU A 141 12.09 1.77 1.29
N LEU A 142 11.27 1.79 0.24
CA LEU A 142 11.73 1.47 -1.11
C LEU A 142 12.74 2.49 -1.65
N SER A 143 12.66 3.75 -1.23
CA SER A 143 13.61 4.77 -1.67
C SER A 143 15.02 4.48 -1.20
N ASP A 144 15.20 3.86 -0.04
CA ASP A 144 16.52 3.47 0.46
C ASP A 144 17.15 2.38 -0.40
N ILE A 145 16.35 1.38 -0.78
CA ILE A 145 16.80 0.28 -1.65
C ILE A 145 17.16 0.81 -3.04
N SER A 146 16.34 1.70 -3.57
CA SER A 146 16.55 2.32 -4.88
C SER A 146 17.87 3.13 -4.93
N LYS A 147 18.20 3.85 -3.83
CA LYS A 147 19.46 4.60 -3.73
C LYS A 147 20.67 3.67 -3.74
N HIS A 148 20.62 2.55 -3.00
CA HIS A 148 21.73 1.59 -2.96
C HIS A 148 22.00 0.96 -4.31
N LYS A 149 20.98 0.72 -5.12
CA LYS A 149 21.13 0.19 -6.47
C LYS A 149 21.73 1.21 -7.45
N MET A 150 21.54 2.49 -7.20
CA MET A 150 22.09 3.56 -8.07
C MET A 150 23.55 3.87 -7.75
N ASP A 151 24.03 3.51 -6.57
CA ASP A 151 25.41 3.75 -6.12
C ASP A 151 26.38 2.62 -6.47
N VAL A 152 25.90 1.59 -7.17
CA VAL A 152 26.72 0.44 -7.56
C VAL A 152 27.12 0.52 -9.03
#